data_f29d65a1c594cc68d0af3e28f7f59316
#
_entry.id   f29d65a1c594cc68d0af3e28f7f59316
#
_cell.length_a   1.000
_cell.length_b   1.000
_cell.length_c   1.000
_cell.angle_alpha   90.00
_cell.angle_beta   90.00
_cell.angle_gamma   90.00
#
_symmetry.space_group_name_H-M   'P 1'
#
loop_
_entity.id
_entity.type
_entity.pdbx_description
1 polymer ?
#
loop_
_entity_poly.entity_id
_entity_poly.type
_entity_poly.pdbx_seq_one_letter_code
_entity_poly.pdbx_strand_id
1 'polypeptide(L)'
;MKHDVFIQSIDEKKASFQSSRGTELNFRDFWGYNIAGYELAKVLGINMVTPYVERKVGGKSASLSWAVDSYMMDEVERMKKKVTPPDLDSWNKEMYVIRVFNQLIANTDDNLTNFLITRDWHLWMIDFTRAFRTQKNLLNQKNLVQCDRKVLEKIRHLDEQAGVLQEKIVKPHYLTKMELEAVLARANKIAEFFDEEVKKKGEGAVLFDLPRSGQTCGAGL
;
A
#
# COMPACT_ATOMS: atom_id res chain seq x y z
N MET A 1 5.85 -19.18 -20.75
CA MET A 1 4.50 -18.77 -20.31
C MET A 1 4.36 -17.27 -20.59
N LYS A 2 3.27 -16.80 -21.20
CA LYS A 2 3.00 -15.36 -21.37
C LYS A 2 2.09 -14.94 -20.23
N HIS A 3 2.37 -13.80 -19.62
CA HIS A 3 1.54 -13.22 -18.58
C HIS A 3 1.34 -11.74 -18.87
N ASP A 4 0.14 -11.23 -18.59
CA ASP A 4 -0.18 -9.83 -18.77
C ASP A 4 0.46 -8.98 -17.68
N VAL A 5 0.88 -7.78 -18.04
CA VAL A 5 1.48 -6.80 -17.13
C VAL A 5 0.86 -5.43 -17.34
N PHE A 6 0.72 -4.68 -16.26
CA PHE A 6 0.40 -3.26 -16.33
C PHE A 6 1.69 -2.44 -16.37
N ILE A 7 1.73 -1.42 -17.23
CA ILE A 7 2.88 -0.56 -17.44
C ILE A 7 2.50 0.87 -17.08
N GLN A 8 3.27 1.48 -16.18
CA GLN A 8 3.12 2.90 -15.84
C GLN A 8 4.48 3.60 -15.96
N SER A 9 4.52 4.69 -16.74
CA SER A 9 5.73 5.49 -16.97
C SER A 9 5.54 6.97 -16.63
N ILE A 10 4.48 7.30 -15.89
CA ILE A 10 4.18 8.68 -15.49
C ILE A 10 5.27 9.22 -14.58
N ASP A 11 5.73 10.45 -14.84
CA ASP A 11 6.60 11.24 -13.95
C ASP A 11 6.19 12.71 -14.11
N GLU A 12 5.14 13.08 -13.36
CA GLU A 12 4.56 14.41 -13.41
C GLU A 12 4.79 15.15 -12.09
N LYS A 13 5.20 16.42 -12.18
CA LYS A 13 5.35 17.33 -11.03
C LYS A 13 4.56 18.59 -11.29
N LYS A 14 3.79 19.02 -10.28
CA LYS A 14 3.04 20.28 -10.29
C LYS A 14 3.26 21.03 -8.99
N ALA A 15 3.36 22.35 -9.05
CA ALA A 15 3.43 23.19 -7.85
C ALA A 15 2.19 23.00 -6.98
N SER A 16 1.02 22.83 -7.61
CA SER A 16 -0.24 22.49 -6.95
C SER A 16 -1.10 21.62 -7.85
N PHE A 17 -1.94 20.78 -7.23
CA PHE A 17 -2.92 19.94 -7.89
C PHE A 17 -4.23 19.99 -7.11
N GLN A 18 -5.34 20.18 -7.80
CA GLN A 18 -6.67 20.17 -7.18
C GLN A 18 -7.20 18.73 -7.16
N SER A 19 -7.35 18.16 -5.97
CA SER A 19 -7.94 16.85 -5.75
C SER A 19 -9.33 16.95 -5.12
N SER A 20 -10.02 15.84 -4.96
CA SER A 20 -11.27 15.74 -4.20
C SER A 20 -11.11 16.13 -2.72
N ARG A 21 -9.88 16.07 -2.20
CA ARG A 21 -9.54 16.43 -0.81
C ARG A 21 -9.05 17.86 -0.63
N GLY A 22 -9.01 18.64 -1.71
CA GLY A 22 -8.50 20.00 -1.74
C GLY A 22 -7.20 20.13 -2.54
N THR A 23 -6.48 21.24 -2.28
CA THR A 23 -5.25 21.55 -3.01
C THR A 23 -4.06 20.80 -2.42
N GLU A 24 -3.42 19.95 -3.20
CA GLU A 24 -2.15 19.31 -2.88
C GLU A 24 -1.00 20.18 -3.40
N LEU A 25 -0.12 20.66 -2.51
CA LEU A 25 1.10 21.37 -2.89
C LEU A 25 2.23 20.38 -3.18
N ASN A 26 3.14 20.76 -4.10
CA ASN A 26 4.25 19.93 -4.54
C ASN A 26 3.79 18.54 -5.00
N PHE A 27 2.72 18.50 -5.76
CA PHE A 27 2.15 17.28 -6.30
C PHE A 27 3.16 16.54 -7.15
N ARG A 28 3.23 15.23 -6.95
CA ARG A 28 3.97 14.32 -7.79
C ARG A 28 3.16 13.07 -8.09
N ASP A 29 3.13 12.70 -9.37
CA ASP A 29 2.61 11.44 -9.86
C ASP A 29 3.79 10.70 -10.52
N PHE A 30 4.24 9.58 -9.91
CA PHE A 30 5.52 8.99 -10.25
C PHE A 30 5.49 7.47 -10.22
N TRP A 31 5.85 6.87 -11.36
CA TRP A 31 5.88 5.42 -11.53
C TRP A 31 6.77 4.69 -10.51
N GLY A 32 7.87 5.30 -10.07
CA GLY A 32 8.80 4.71 -9.09
C GLY A 32 8.16 4.44 -7.73
N TYR A 33 7.11 5.17 -7.35
CA TYR A 33 6.38 4.95 -6.12
C TYR A 33 5.69 3.58 -6.08
N ASN A 34 5.33 3.00 -7.22
CA ASN A 34 4.82 1.63 -7.28
C ASN A 34 5.85 0.61 -6.79
N ILE A 35 7.11 0.77 -7.21
CA ILE A 35 8.20 -0.12 -6.79
C ILE A 35 8.50 0.10 -5.30
N ALA A 36 8.53 1.36 -4.87
CA ALA A 36 8.72 1.69 -3.45
C ALA A 36 7.63 1.08 -2.57
N GLY A 37 6.36 1.15 -3.00
CA GLY A 37 5.22 0.54 -2.31
C GLY A 37 5.36 -0.98 -2.20
N TYR A 38 5.72 -1.64 -3.28
CA TYR A 38 5.96 -3.08 -3.29
C TYR A 38 7.12 -3.49 -2.35
N GLU A 39 8.26 -2.81 -2.41
CA GLU A 39 9.39 -3.11 -1.54
C GLU A 39 9.06 -2.89 -0.06
N LEU A 40 8.34 -1.82 0.27
CA LEU A 40 7.87 -1.56 1.63
C LEU A 40 6.86 -2.62 2.10
N ALA A 41 5.91 -3.02 1.24
CA ALA A 41 4.96 -4.08 1.55
C ALA A 41 5.68 -5.40 1.87
N LYS A 42 6.74 -5.76 1.14
CA LYS A 42 7.57 -6.93 1.44
C LYS A 42 8.22 -6.85 2.82
N VAL A 43 8.79 -5.70 3.19
CA VAL A 43 9.39 -5.49 4.53
C VAL A 43 8.35 -5.68 5.62
N LEU A 44 7.15 -5.16 5.42
CA LEU A 44 6.02 -5.31 6.35
C LEU A 44 5.38 -6.70 6.31
N GLY A 45 5.69 -7.52 5.30
CA GLY A 45 5.08 -8.84 5.08
C GLY A 45 3.62 -8.75 4.67
N ILE A 46 3.25 -7.67 3.99
CA ILE A 46 1.94 -7.48 3.36
C ILE A 46 2.00 -8.13 1.97
N ASN A 47 1.21 -9.18 1.76
CA ASN A 47 1.14 -9.94 0.51
C ASN A 47 -0.03 -9.49 -0.40
N MET A 48 -0.50 -8.28 -0.23
CA MET A 48 -1.65 -7.69 -0.94
C MET A 48 -1.20 -6.66 -1.99
N VAL A 49 0.06 -6.65 -2.36
CA VAL A 49 0.63 -5.78 -3.40
C VAL A 49 1.25 -6.65 -4.48
N THR A 50 0.86 -6.41 -5.73
CA THR A 50 1.43 -7.14 -6.87
C THR A 50 2.92 -6.87 -7.01
N PRO A 51 3.72 -7.83 -7.49
CA PRO A 51 5.14 -7.58 -7.78
C PRO A 51 5.32 -6.45 -8.79
N TYR A 52 6.19 -5.50 -8.45
CA TYR A 52 6.58 -4.41 -9.32
C TYR A 52 8.08 -4.47 -9.63
N VAL A 53 8.44 -4.22 -10.88
CA VAL A 53 9.82 -4.10 -11.34
C VAL A 53 10.00 -2.92 -12.27
N GLU A 54 11.20 -2.33 -12.29
CA GLU A 54 11.55 -1.34 -13.29
C GLU A 54 11.93 -2.00 -14.62
N ARG A 55 11.46 -1.43 -15.72
CA ARG A 55 11.88 -1.76 -17.09
C ARG A 55 11.89 -0.51 -17.95
N LYS A 56 12.67 -0.57 -19.02
CA LYS A 56 12.59 0.42 -20.09
C LYS A 56 11.57 0.00 -21.13
N VAL A 57 10.59 0.85 -21.37
CA VAL A 57 9.54 0.64 -22.38
C VAL A 57 9.51 1.85 -23.29
N GLY A 58 9.72 1.66 -24.59
CA GLY A 58 9.80 2.78 -25.54
C GLY A 58 10.90 3.78 -25.20
N GLY A 59 12.02 3.34 -24.61
CA GLY A 59 13.15 4.19 -24.20
C GLY A 59 12.96 4.94 -22.88
N LYS A 60 11.79 4.85 -22.21
CA LYS A 60 11.50 5.46 -20.93
C LYS A 60 11.49 4.43 -19.82
N SER A 61 11.95 4.80 -18.61
CA SER A 61 11.77 3.98 -17.42
C SER A 61 10.30 3.92 -17.04
N ALA A 62 9.86 2.73 -16.61
CA ALA A 62 8.50 2.46 -16.20
C ALA A 62 8.48 1.41 -15.10
N SER A 63 7.45 1.41 -14.26
CA SER A 63 7.09 0.29 -13.42
C SER A 63 6.21 -0.69 -14.20
N LEU A 64 6.54 -1.96 -14.11
CA LEU A 64 5.72 -3.06 -14.59
C LEU A 64 5.20 -3.83 -13.39
N SER A 65 3.89 -4.01 -13.32
CA SER A 65 3.28 -4.90 -12.33
C SER A 65 2.72 -6.15 -12.98
N TRP A 66 2.78 -7.24 -12.24
CA TRP A 66 2.09 -8.47 -12.61
C TRP A 66 0.58 -8.23 -12.57
N ALA A 67 -0.14 -8.62 -13.64
CA ALA A 67 -1.60 -8.60 -13.63
C ALA A 67 -2.12 -9.63 -12.64
N VAL A 68 -3.10 -9.24 -11.83
CA VAL A 68 -3.64 -10.12 -10.78
C VAL A 68 -4.35 -11.32 -11.40
N ASP A 69 -3.87 -12.52 -11.05
CA ASP A 69 -4.52 -13.76 -11.46
C ASP A 69 -5.90 -13.88 -10.81
N SER A 70 -6.82 -14.54 -11.53
CA SER A 70 -8.18 -14.75 -11.03
C SER A 70 -8.94 -13.45 -10.68
N TYR A 71 -8.56 -12.32 -11.30
CA TYR A 71 -9.30 -11.06 -11.16
C TYR A 71 -10.79 -11.26 -11.43
N MET A 72 -11.62 -10.71 -10.56
CA MET A 72 -13.07 -10.78 -10.64
C MET A 72 -13.70 -9.40 -10.89
N MET A 73 -13.34 -8.42 -10.07
CA MET A 73 -13.86 -7.05 -10.15
C MET A 73 -12.99 -6.11 -9.31
N ASP A 74 -13.16 -4.81 -9.44
CA ASP A 74 -12.65 -3.83 -8.50
C ASP A 74 -13.69 -3.44 -7.44
N GLU A 75 -13.28 -2.66 -6.44
CA GLU A 75 -14.16 -2.26 -5.33
C GLU A 75 -15.30 -1.33 -5.79
N VAL A 76 -15.07 -0.49 -6.83
CA VAL A 76 -16.14 0.35 -7.41
C VAL A 76 -17.21 -0.52 -8.05
N GLU A 77 -16.78 -1.53 -8.80
CA GLU A 77 -17.69 -2.47 -9.46
C GLU A 77 -18.47 -3.30 -8.43
N ARG A 78 -17.79 -3.78 -7.38
CA ARG A 78 -18.43 -4.50 -6.27
C ARG A 78 -19.53 -3.66 -5.63
N MET A 79 -19.24 -2.41 -5.32
CA MET A 79 -20.20 -1.48 -4.70
C MET A 79 -21.39 -1.20 -5.63
N LYS A 80 -21.14 -0.98 -6.92
CA LYS A 80 -22.21 -0.77 -7.94
C LYS A 80 -23.13 -1.99 -8.05
N LYS A 81 -22.54 -3.19 -8.06
CA LYS A 81 -23.28 -4.45 -8.13
C LYS A 81 -23.93 -4.86 -6.79
N LYS A 82 -23.60 -4.15 -5.70
CA LYS A 82 -24.06 -4.46 -4.33
C LYS A 82 -23.73 -5.89 -3.90
N VAL A 83 -22.59 -6.42 -4.36
CA VAL A 83 -22.16 -7.77 -4.01
C VAL A 83 -21.50 -7.75 -2.63
N THR A 84 -21.97 -8.64 -1.77
CA THR A 84 -21.43 -8.80 -0.40
C THR A 84 -20.39 -9.91 -0.39
N PRO A 85 -19.22 -9.68 0.22
CA PRO A 85 -18.23 -10.74 0.45
C PRO A 85 -18.83 -11.90 1.24
N PRO A 86 -18.49 -13.15 0.93
CA PRO A 86 -19.02 -14.32 1.63
C PRO A 86 -18.56 -14.39 3.09
N ASP A 87 -17.37 -13.89 3.38
CA ASP A 87 -16.80 -13.74 4.72
C ASP A 87 -16.47 -12.26 4.98
N LEU A 88 -17.37 -11.58 5.69
CA LEU A 88 -17.22 -10.16 6.03
C LEU A 88 -16.10 -9.91 7.05
N ASP A 89 -15.80 -10.88 7.92
CA ASP A 89 -14.73 -10.72 8.91
C ASP A 89 -13.37 -10.71 8.22
N SER A 90 -13.09 -11.70 7.38
CA SER A 90 -11.86 -11.75 6.57
C SER A 90 -11.73 -10.54 5.65
N TRP A 91 -12.81 -10.14 4.98
CA TRP A 91 -12.85 -8.95 4.14
C TRP A 91 -12.48 -7.69 4.91
N ASN A 92 -13.08 -7.47 6.07
CA ASN A 92 -12.80 -6.29 6.89
C ASN A 92 -11.36 -6.27 7.39
N LYS A 93 -10.80 -7.42 7.76
CA LYS A 93 -9.40 -7.54 8.17
C LYS A 93 -8.44 -7.12 7.06
N GLU A 94 -8.66 -7.59 5.83
CA GLU A 94 -7.86 -7.16 4.67
C GLU A 94 -8.01 -5.65 4.42
N MET A 95 -9.24 -5.12 4.46
CA MET A 95 -9.48 -3.68 4.32
C MET A 95 -8.80 -2.85 5.42
N TYR A 96 -8.67 -3.36 6.65
CA TYR A 96 -7.92 -2.67 7.70
C TYR A 96 -6.42 -2.65 7.40
N VAL A 97 -5.83 -3.73 6.88
CA VAL A 97 -4.44 -3.74 6.44
C VAL A 97 -4.21 -2.73 5.33
N ILE A 98 -5.10 -2.66 4.33
CA ILE A 98 -5.06 -1.66 3.25
C ILE A 98 -5.07 -0.24 3.81
N ARG A 99 -5.96 0.06 4.75
CA ARG A 99 -6.09 1.39 5.37
C ARG A 99 -4.82 1.78 6.14
N VAL A 100 -4.25 0.86 6.91
CA VAL A 100 -2.99 1.09 7.63
C VAL A 100 -1.86 1.36 6.65
N PHE A 101 -1.73 0.56 5.59
CA PHE A 101 -0.70 0.74 4.58
C PHE A 101 -0.85 2.08 3.83
N ASN A 102 -2.06 2.45 3.41
CA ASN A 102 -2.32 3.73 2.76
C ASN A 102 -2.01 4.94 3.66
N GLN A 103 -2.26 4.85 4.97
CA GLN A 103 -1.83 5.89 5.91
C GLN A 103 -0.31 5.96 6.03
N LEU A 104 0.36 4.81 6.08
CA LEU A 104 1.82 4.73 6.18
C LEU A 104 2.52 5.37 4.98
N ILE A 105 2.07 5.05 3.77
CA ILE A 105 2.66 5.59 2.54
C ILE A 105 2.10 6.96 2.15
N ALA A 106 1.16 7.51 2.92
CA ALA A 106 0.41 8.74 2.59
C ALA A 106 -0.09 8.72 1.14
N ASN A 107 -0.85 7.68 0.79
CA ASN A 107 -1.48 7.57 -0.53
C ASN A 107 -2.63 8.59 -0.63
N THR A 108 -2.50 9.56 -1.54
CA THR A 108 -3.53 10.58 -1.76
C THR A 108 -4.53 10.20 -2.85
N ASP A 109 -4.29 9.11 -3.55
CA ASP A 109 -5.27 8.55 -4.48
C ASP A 109 -6.29 7.70 -3.71
N ASP A 110 -7.54 8.17 -3.71
CA ASP A 110 -8.69 7.49 -3.08
C ASP A 110 -9.54 6.71 -4.09
N ASN A 111 -8.99 6.45 -5.27
CA ASN A 111 -9.67 5.70 -6.31
C ASN A 111 -9.84 4.23 -5.91
N LEU A 112 -11.08 3.84 -5.66
CA LEU A 112 -11.40 2.46 -5.26
C LEU A 112 -11.21 1.44 -6.40
N THR A 113 -10.99 1.87 -7.65
CA THR A 113 -10.58 0.97 -8.75
C THR A 113 -9.18 0.40 -8.54
N ASN A 114 -8.39 1.00 -7.62
CA ASN A 114 -7.05 0.51 -7.25
C ASN A 114 -7.09 -0.65 -6.24
N PHE A 115 -8.28 -1.08 -5.81
CA PHE A 115 -8.49 -2.27 -4.99
C PHE A 115 -9.12 -3.36 -5.83
N LEU A 116 -8.29 -4.33 -6.25
CA LEU A 116 -8.72 -5.45 -7.08
C LEU A 116 -9.15 -6.61 -6.20
N ILE A 117 -10.21 -7.29 -6.63
CA ILE A 117 -10.82 -8.42 -5.92
C ILE A 117 -10.69 -9.66 -6.79
N THR A 118 -10.15 -10.72 -6.24
CA THR A 118 -10.03 -12.02 -6.90
C THR A 118 -11.24 -12.92 -6.63
N ARG A 119 -11.35 -14.02 -7.36
CA ARG A 119 -12.49 -14.97 -7.25
C ARG A 119 -12.59 -15.65 -5.88
N ASP A 120 -11.48 -15.73 -5.15
CA ASP A 120 -11.39 -16.19 -3.77
C ASP A 120 -11.58 -15.05 -2.73
N TRP A 121 -12.01 -13.88 -3.20
CA TRP A 121 -12.27 -12.69 -2.39
C TRP A 121 -11.05 -12.08 -1.69
N HIS A 122 -9.84 -12.37 -2.16
CA HIS A 122 -8.63 -11.70 -1.70
C HIS A 122 -8.49 -10.32 -2.34
N LEU A 123 -8.02 -9.35 -1.55
CA LEU A 123 -7.82 -7.97 -1.98
C LEU A 123 -6.37 -7.71 -2.40
N TRP A 124 -6.22 -7.01 -3.52
CA TRP A 124 -4.94 -6.55 -4.02
C TRP A 124 -4.94 -5.03 -4.17
N MET A 125 -3.84 -4.40 -3.76
CA MET A 125 -3.59 -2.97 -3.98
C MET A 125 -2.69 -2.77 -5.19
N ILE A 126 -3.07 -1.83 -6.04
CA ILE A 126 -2.27 -1.38 -7.18
C ILE A 126 -2.21 0.14 -7.20
N ASP A 127 -1.34 0.70 -8.04
CA ASP A 127 -1.24 2.12 -8.34
C ASP A 127 -0.94 3.01 -7.13
N PHE A 128 0.33 3.07 -6.78
CA PHE A 128 0.84 3.96 -5.72
C PHE A 128 1.48 5.23 -6.26
N THR A 129 1.28 5.56 -7.54
CA THR A 129 1.97 6.68 -8.21
C THR A 129 1.77 8.03 -7.53
N ARG A 130 0.72 8.16 -6.70
CA ARG A 130 0.37 9.36 -5.93
C ARG A 130 0.55 9.19 -4.42
N ALA A 131 1.40 8.25 -4.01
CA ALA A 131 1.76 8.03 -2.60
C ALA A 131 3.03 8.80 -2.18
N PHE A 132 3.56 8.48 -1.01
CA PHE A 132 4.85 8.93 -0.46
C PHE A 132 5.00 10.45 -0.31
N ARG A 133 3.93 11.13 0.11
CA ARG A 133 4.01 12.55 0.45
C ARG A 133 4.96 12.81 1.60
N THR A 134 5.65 13.96 1.56
CA THR A 134 6.67 14.36 2.56
C THR A 134 6.07 14.79 3.91
N GLN A 135 4.76 14.91 4.02
CA GLN A 135 4.10 15.22 5.28
C GLN A 135 4.28 14.09 6.31
N LYS A 136 4.63 14.45 7.53
CA LYS A 136 4.86 13.52 8.64
C LYS A 136 3.59 13.15 9.42
N ASN A 137 2.47 13.81 9.13
CA ASN A 137 1.18 13.51 9.76
C ASN A 137 0.41 12.46 8.94
N LEU A 138 -0.44 11.70 9.61
CA LEU A 138 -1.39 10.80 8.97
C LEU A 138 -2.41 11.61 8.16
N LEU A 139 -2.84 11.09 7.02
CA LEU A 139 -3.86 11.72 6.18
C LEU A 139 -5.22 11.78 6.89
N ASN A 140 -5.61 10.66 7.50
CA ASN A 140 -6.85 10.53 8.23
C ASN A 140 -6.74 9.41 9.29
N GLN A 141 -6.47 9.79 10.51
CA GLN A 141 -6.33 8.83 11.63
C GLN A 141 -7.62 8.04 11.92
N LYS A 142 -8.80 8.58 11.58
CA LYS A 142 -10.09 7.90 11.76
C LYS A 142 -10.23 6.63 10.91
N ASN A 143 -9.39 6.48 9.88
CA ASN A 143 -9.35 5.27 9.06
C ASN A 143 -8.65 4.09 9.76
N LEU A 144 -7.92 4.36 10.85
CA LEU A 144 -7.25 3.34 11.65
C LEU A 144 -8.24 2.79 12.69
N VAL A 145 -8.79 1.61 12.43
CA VAL A 145 -9.80 0.96 13.29
C VAL A 145 -9.22 -0.25 14.01
N GLN A 146 -8.64 -1.16 13.26
CA GLN A 146 -7.95 -2.35 13.74
C GLN A 146 -6.67 -2.56 12.92
N CYS A 147 -5.74 -3.37 13.43
CA CYS A 147 -4.48 -3.69 12.77
C CYS A 147 -4.14 -5.18 12.90
N ASP A 148 -3.56 -5.73 11.84
CA ASP A 148 -2.91 -7.04 11.92
C ASP A 148 -1.71 -6.95 12.87
N ARG A 149 -1.62 -7.89 13.82
CA ARG A 149 -0.60 -7.91 14.88
C ARG A 149 0.81 -7.93 14.32
N LYS A 150 1.06 -8.74 13.31
CA LYS A 150 2.39 -8.89 12.71
C LYS A 150 2.78 -7.67 11.87
N VAL A 151 1.81 -7.05 11.20
CA VAL A 151 2.03 -5.79 10.47
C VAL A 151 2.37 -4.68 11.46
N LEU A 152 1.62 -4.55 12.56
CA LEU A 152 1.90 -3.54 13.59
C LEU A 152 3.30 -3.73 14.22
N GLU A 153 3.68 -4.96 14.52
CA GLU A 153 5.01 -5.27 15.06
C GLU A 153 6.12 -4.81 14.12
N LYS A 154 5.98 -5.08 12.82
CA LYS A 154 6.94 -4.62 11.82
C LYS A 154 6.93 -3.10 11.62
N ILE A 155 5.78 -2.45 11.80
CA ILE A 155 5.68 -0.98 11.78
C ILE A 155 6.44 -0.37 12.96
N ARG A 156 6.36 -0.94 14.15
CA ARG A 156 7.09 -0.48 15.35
C ARG A 156 8.62 -0.49 15.15
N HIS A 157 9.11 -1.49 14.41
CA HIS A 157 10.54 -1.71 14.15
C HIS A 157 10.95 -1.32 12.73
N LEU A 158 10.17 -0.45 12.06
CA LEU A 158 10.46 -0.09 10.68
C LEU A 158 11.73 0.75 10.54
N ASP A 159 12.10 1.50 11.54
CA ASP A 159 13.34 2.28 11.63
C ASP A 159 14.58 1.38 11.60
N GLU A 160 14.54 0.19 12.19
CA GLU A 160 15.61 -0.81 12.11
C GLU A 160 15.83 -1.30 10.67
N GLN A 161 14.81 -1.20 9.82
CA GLN A 161 14.87 -1.53 8.40
C GLN A 161 15.28 -0.34 7.50
N ALA A 162 15.57 0.82 8.08
CA ALA A 162 15.89 2.03 7.32
C ALA A 162 17.08 1.82 6.36
N GLY A 163 18.10 1.07 6.76
CA GLY A 163 19.23 0.71 5.91
C GLY A 163 18.82 -0.11 4.68
N VAL A 164 17.95 -1.10 4.87
CA VAL A 164 17.42 -1.95 3.78
C VAL A 164 16.57 -1.11 2.82
N LEU A 165 15.72 -0.24 3.37
CA LEU A 165 14.88 0.65 2.57
C LEU A 165 15.73 1.69 1.81
N GLN A 166 16.80 2.22 2.43
CA GLN A 166 17.74 3.10 1.77
C GLN A 166 18.36 2.45 0.52
N GLU A 167 18.80 1.19 0.63
CA GLU A 167 19.40 0.46 -0.49
C GLU A 167 18.39 0.14 -1.59
N LYS A 168 17.20 -0.32 -1.23
CA LYS A 168 16.21 -0.82 -2.17
C LYS A 168 15.34 0.26 -2.82
N ILE A 169 15.14 1.40 -2.16
CA ILE A 169 14.14 2.38 -2.58
C ILE A 169 14.76 3.75 -2.83
N VAL A 170 15.70 4.19 -1.97
CA VAL A 170 16.27 5.54 -2.08
C VAL A 170 17.44 5.57 -3.06
N LYS A 171 18.38 4.62 -2.98
CA LYS A 171 19.51 4.57 -3.92
C LYS A 171 19.08 4.43 -5.38
N PRO A 172 18.08 3.59 -5.73
CA PRO A 172 17.54 3.53 -7.08
C PRO A 172 16.67 4.73 -7.48
N HIS A 173 16.48 5.72 -6.59
CA HIS A 173 15.72 6.96 -6.82
C HIS A 173 14.18 6.75 -6.94
N TYR A 174 13.63 5.67 -6.38
CA TYR A 174 12.19 5.50 -6.28
C TYR A 174 11.59 6.36 -5.17
N LEU A 175 12.36 6.65 -4.10
CA LEU A 175 12.04 7.67 -3.09
C LEU A 175 13.22 8.60 -2.88
N THR A 176 12.93 9.80 -2.41
CA THR A 176 13.90 10.69 -1.79
C THR A 176 14.12 10.32 -0.31
N LYS A 177 15.21 10.82 0.29
CA LYS A 177 15.43 10.68 1.74
C LYS A 177 14.30 11.30 2.57
N MET A 178 13.80 12.47 2.16
CA MET A 178 12.71 13.17 2.85
C MET A 178 11.40 12.36 2.83
N GLU A 179 11.10 11.68 1.73
CA GLU A 179 9.93 10.80 1.63
C GLU A 179 10.07 9.59 2.53
N LEU A 180 11.25 8.97 2.59
CA LEU A 180 11.53 7.86 3.52
C LEU A 180 11.42 8.31 4.98
N GLU A 181 12.01 9.46 5.35
CA GLU A 181 11.88 10.04 6.70
C GLU A 181 10.41 10.28 7.08
N ALA A 182 9.60 10.72 6.12
CA ALA A 182 8.17 10.91 6.35
C ALA A 182 7.42 9.59 6.56
N VAL A 183 7.80 8.52 5.84
CA VAL A 183 7.28 7.16 6.08
C VAL A 183 7.60 6.70 7.50
N LEU A 184 8.85 6.82 7.94
CA LEU A 184 9.27 6.42 9.29
C LEU A 184 8.54 7.23 10.38
N ALA A 185 8.37 8.53 10.17
CA ALA A 185 7.61 9.38 11.10
C ALA A 185 6.14 8.97 11.20
N ARG A 186 5.51 8.58 10.08
CA ARG A 186 4.13 8.06 10.08
C ARG A 186 4.05 6.67 10.71
N ALA A 187 5.07 5.82 10.54
CA ALA A 187 5.15 4.52 11.19
C ALA A 187 5.07 4.67 12.73
N ASN A 188 5.86 5.58 13.30
CA ASN A 188 5.83 5.86 14.73
C ASN A 188 4.43 6.32 15.19
N LYS A 189 3.78 7.22 14.43
CA LYS A 189 2.43 7.68 14.76
C LYS A 189 1.36 6.59 14.68
N ILE A 190 1.49 5.66 13.73
CA ILE A 190 0.60 4.50 13.62
C ILE A 190 0.80 3.57 14.83
N ALA A 191 2.05 3.32 15.20
CA ALA A 191 2.37 2.49 16.37
C ALA A 191 1.84 3.12 17.66
N GLU A 192 2.13 4.39 17.92
CA GLU A 192 1.61 5.16 19.06
C GLU A 192 0.09 5.12 19.13
N PHE A 193 -0.58 5.34 18.01
CA PHE A 193 -2.05 5.30 17.95
C PHE A 193 -2.61 3.94 18.36
N PHE A 194 -2.08 2.85 17.81
CA PHE A 194 -2.59 1.52 18.14
C PHE A 194 -2.21 1.10 19.56
N ASP A 195 -1.06 1.52 20.10
CA ASP A 195 -0.68 1.28 21.48
C ASP A 195 -1.64 1.97 22.47
N GLU A 196 -2.07 3.19 22.14
CA GLU A 196 -3.09 3.90 22.92
C GLU A 196 -4.47 3.23 22.83
N GLU A 197 -4.88 2.80 21.64
CA GLU A 197 -6.16 2.13 21.45
C GLU A 197 -6.20 0.77 22.16
N VAL A 198 -5.10 0.02 22.17
CA VAL A 198 -4.96 -1.22 22.94
C VAL A 198 -5.10 -0.97 24.45
N LYS A 199 -4.48 0.11 24.97
CA LYS A 199 -4.64 0.49 26.39
C LYS A 199 -6.07 0.86 26.73
N LYS A 200 -6.80 1.49 25.82
CA LYS A 200 -8.19 1.95 26.04
C LYS A 200 -9.22 0.84 25.89
N LYS A 201 -9.07 -0.05 24.92
CA LYS A 201 -10.11 -0.99 24.46
C LYS A 201 -9.75 -2.46 24.71
N GLY A 202 -8.49 -2.74 25.05
CA GLY A 202 -7.95 -4.10 25.11
C GLY A 202 -7.48 -4.61 23.74
N GLU A 203 -6.52 -5.52 23.77
CA GLU A 203 -5.83 -6.02 22.59
C GLU A 203 -6.78 -6.72 21.61
N GLY A 204 -7.67 -7.57 22.09
CA GLY A 204 -8.61 -8.33 21.26
C GLY A 204 -9.63 -7.47 20.49
N ALA A 205 -9.87 -6.22 20.92
CA ALA A 205 -10.75 -5.30 20.21
C ALA A 205 -10.03 -4.51 19.11
N VAL A 206 -8.69 -4.46 19.14
CA VAL A 206 -7.88 -3.58 18.31
C VAL A 206 -7.00 -4.37 17.35
N LEU A 207 -6.51 -5.54 17.78
CA LEU A 207 -5.57 -6.35 17.00
C LEU A 207 -6.20 -7.69 16.60
N PHE A 208 -5.87 -8.11 15.37
CA PHE A 208 -6.26 -9.40 14.83
C PHE A 208 -5.06 -10.11 14.19
N ASP A 209 -5.22 -11.38 13.90
CA ASP A 209 -4.28 -12.16 13.09
C ASP A 209 -4.93 -12.42 11.73
N LEU A 210 -4.31 -11.91 10.64
CA LEU A 210 -4.76 -12.23 9.31
C LEU A 210 -4.27 -13.63 8.93
N PRO A 211 -5.16 -14.56 8.52
CA PRO A 211 -4.75 -15.85 8.00
C PRO A 211 -3.85 -15.62 6.77
N ARG A 212 -2.59 -15.99 6.87
CA ARG A 212 -1.70 -15.99 5.70
C ARG A 212 -1.95 -17.28 4.96
N SER A 213 -2.85 -17.26 3.98
CA SER A 213 -2.90 -18.33 3.00
C SER A 213 -1.52 -18.47 2.39
N GLY A 214 -0.98 -19.69 2.42
CA GLY A 214 0.29 -20.02 1.79
C GLY A 214 0.14 -19.95 0.26
N GLN A 215 -0.06 -18.77 -0.28
CA GLN A 215 0.14 -18.50 -1.69
C GLN A 215 1.63 -18.41 -1.92
N THR A 216 2.25 -19.58 -2.07
CA THR A 216 3.45 -19.70 -2.88
C THR A 216 3.09 -19.13 -4.24
N CYS A 217 3.47 -17.87 -4.51
CA CYS A 217 3.73 -17.47 -5.89
C CYS A 217 4.63 -18.54 -6.44
N GLY A 218 4.09 -19.36 -7.36
CA GLY A 218 4.84 -20.41 -7.99
C GLY A 218 6.11 -19.81 -8.59
N ALA A 219 7.23 -19.91 -7.87
CA ALA A 219 8.55 -19.83 -8.41
C ALA A 219 8.75 -21.12 -9.24
N GLY A 220 8.12 -21.12 -10.39
CA GLY A 220 8.39 -22.06 -11.47
C GLY A 220 9.41 -21.38 -12.38
N LEU A 221 10.61 -21.90 -12.33
CA LEU A 221 11.82 -21.67 -13.10
C LEU A 221 11.62 -21.20 -14.55
#